data_648050e78c9965e4c6922ee5252d18a4
#
_entry.id   648050e78c9965e4c6922ee5252d18a4
#
_cell.length_a   1.000
_cell.length_b   1.000
_cell.length_c   1.000
_cell.angle_alpha   90.00
_cell.angle_beta   90.00
_cell.angle_gamma   90.00
#
_symmetry.space_group_name_H-M   'P 1'
#
loop_
_entity.id
_entity.type
_entity.pdbx_description
1 polymer ?
#
loop_
_entity_poly.entity_id
_entity_poly.type
_entity_poly.pdbx_seq_one_letter_code
_entity_poly.pdbx_strand_id
1 'polypeptide(L)'
;MEYTQLGNSGLQISAVTLGCMSYGDPDRGNHSWSLPEEQSRPFIRRALELGITTFDTANVYSNGSSEEIVGRALDEFATREEVVIATKVHGAMRPGPNGGGLSRGHIMEQIDASLRRLGTDYVDLYQIHRWDPRVPIEETMEAMHDVVKSGKARYIGASSMFAWQFATAQHAADLNGFTRFVSMQDHYNLINREEEREMHPFCVDQGVGVLPWSPLARGKLTRDWDATSSRSATDEFGKTLYSQSEASDRRVADAVASVAEARGVPRAQVALAWVAQQPAVSSPIVGATKLSHLDDAVAAVQLDLTDGELALLTEHYIPHAMAGF
;
A
#
# COMPACT_ATOMS: atom_id res chain seq x y z
N MET A 1 5.09 4.49 18.61
CA MET A 1 5.18 4.48 17.12
C MET A 1 6.39 5.28 16.70
N GLU A 2 7.16 4.76 15.78
CA GLU A 2 8.27 5.47 15.14
C GLU A 2 7.81 6.15 13.87
N TYR A 3 8.53 7.20 13.46
CA TYR A 3 8.26 7.95 12.23
C TYR A 3 9.52 7.96 11.38
N THR A 4 9.34 7.86 10.06
CA THR A 4 10.42 7.86 9.08
C THR A 4 10.13 8.83 7.95
N GLN A 5 11.15 9.22 7.20
CA GLN A 5 10.94 9.97 5.96
C GLN A 5 10.52 9.03 4.84
N LEU A 6 9.62 9.50 3.98
CA LEU A 6 9.25 8.77 2.76
C LEU A 6 10.34 8.99 1.71
N GLY A 7 11.27 8.03 1.62
CA GLY A 7 12.49 8.18 0.83
C GLY A 7 13.29 9.42 1.24
N ASN A 8 13.81 10.15 0.27
CA ASN A 8 14.55 11.40 0.49
C ASN A 8 13.64 12.65 0.49
N SER A 9 12.31 12.46 0.57
CA SER A 9 11.37 13.59 0.63
C SER A 9 11.32 14.18 2.05
N GLY A 10 10.77 15.38 2.20
CA GLY A 10 10.51 15.99 3.50
C GLY A 10 9.27 15.44 4.22
N LEU A 11 8.54 14.48 3.61
CA LEU A 11 7.33 13.92 4.19
C LEU A 11 7.69 12.87 5.26
N GLN A 12 7.30 13.13 6.50
CA GLN A 12 7.37 12.14 7.58
C GLN A 12 6.09 11.31 7.62
N ILE A 13 6.25 10.00 7.72
CA ILE A 13 5.16 9.02 7.82
C ILE A 13 5.36 8.11 9.04
N SER A 14 4.28 7.54 9.57
CA SER A 14 4.40 6.51 10.60
C SER A 14 5.03 5.24 10.02
N ALA A 15 5.83 4.52 10.82
CA ALA A 15 6.52 3.28 10.43
C ALA A 15 5.55 2.16 9.98
N VAL A 16 4.26 2.32 10.26
CA VAL A 16 3.16 1.50 9.72
C VAL A 16 2.15 2.43 9.07
N THR A 17 1.67 2.08 7.87
CA THR A 17 0.59 2.75 7.16
C THR A 17 -0.70 1.96 7.28
N LEU A 18 -1.82 2.59 7.64
CA LEU A 18 -3.12 1.94 7.61
C LEU A 18 -3.67 1.87 6.19
N GLY A 19 -3.80 0.65 5.65
CA GLY A 19 -4.46 0.38 4.38
C GLY A 19 -5.97 0.35 4.52
N CYS A 20 -6.66 1.27 3.84
CA CYS A 20 -8.09 1.50 3.99
C CYS A 20 -8.96 0.76 2.95
N MET A 21 -8.40 -0.15 2.15
CA MET A 21 -9.16 -0.94 1.18
C MET A 21 -10.27 -1.79 1.83
N SER A 22 -10.10 -2.14 3.12
CA SER A 22 -11.10 -2.91 3.87
C SER A 22 -12.28 -2.05 4.39
N TYR A 23 -12.21 -0.74 4.28
CA TYR A 23 -13.23 0.17 4.78
C TYR A 23 -14.00 0.76 3.60
N GLY A 24 -15.29 0.45 3.51
CA GLY A 24 -16.10 0.85 2.38
C GLY A 24 -17.49 0.22 2.45
N ASP A 25 -18.39 0.71 1.61
CA ASP A 25 -19.70 0.14 1.44
C ASP A 25 -19.59 -1.21 0.70
N PRO A 26 -19.98 -2.35 1.31
CA PRO A 26 -19.88 -3.67 0.69
C PRO A 26 -20.77 -3.83 -0.56
N ASP A 27 -21.79 -2.98 -0.72
CA ASP A 27 -22.67 -3.00 -1.87
C ASP A 27 -22.15 -2.12 -3.04
N ARG A 28 -21.01 -1.43 -2.84
CA ARG A 28 -20.37 -0.58 -3.85
C ARG A 28 -19.03 -1.18 -4.29
N GLY A 29 -18.85 -1.35 -5.61
CA GLY A 29 -17.60 -1.86 -6.19
C GLY A 29 -17.44 -3.38 -6.05
N ASN A 30 -16.19 -3.85 -5.97
CA ASN A 30 -15.85 -5.27 -6.10
C ASN A 30 -15.45 -5.95 -4.77
N HIS A 31 -15.55 -5.28 -3.63
CA HIS A 31 -15.08 -5.76 -2.34
C HIS A 31 -16.25 -6.00 -1.37
N SER A 32 -17.05 -7.03 -1.62
CA SER A 32 -18.19 -7.42 -0.74
C SER A 32 -17.80 -7.75 0.71
N TRP A 33 -16.50 -7.90 0.98
CA TRP A 33 -15.93 -8.11 2.31
C TRP A 33 -15.52 -6.81 3.01
N SER A 34 -15.76 -5.64 2.40
CA SER A 34 -15.50 -4.34 3.02
C SER A 34 -16.38 -4.13 4.25
N LEU A 35 -15.87 -3.39 5.20
CA LEU A 35 -16.58 -3.03 6.42
C LEU A 35 -17.27 -1.67 6.21
N PRO A 36 -18.57 -1.57 6.50
CA PRO A 36 -19.29 -0.30 6.44
C PRO A 36 -18.75 0.69 7.48
N GLU A 37 -19.13 1.95 7.38
CA GLU A 37 -18.58 3.04 8.16
C GLU A 37 -18.60 2.80 9.66
N GLU A 38 -19.73 2.38 10.21
CA GLU A 38 -19.89 2.13 11.65
C GLU A 38 -18.85 1.11 12.17
N GLN A 39 -18.57 0.07 11.37
CA GLN A 39 -17.59 -0.95 11.71
C GLN A 39 -16.14 -0.49 11.41
N SER A 40 -15.94 0.45 10.48
CA SER A 40 -14.61 0.93 10.06
C SER A 40 -14.04 1.98 11.00
N ARG A 41 -14.88 2.87 11.55
CA ARG A 41 -14.44 3.97 12.40
C ARG A 41 -13.60 3.56 13.62
N PRO A 42 -13.91 2.47 14.34
CA PRO A 42 -13.08 2.00 15.45
C PRO A 42 -11.64 1.68 15.07
N PHE A 43 -11.38 1.20 13.85
CA PHE A 43 -10.02 0.91 13.36
C PHE A 43 -9.23 2.18 13.11
N ILE A 44 -9.85 3.19 12.49
CA ILE A 44 -9.20 4.49 12.22
C ILE A 44 -8.88 5.19 13.54
N ARG A 45 -9.81 5.21 14.49
CA ARG A 45 -9.57 5.74 15.84
C ARG A 45 -8.43 5.00 16.54
N ARG A 46 -8.47 3.66 16.54
CA ARG A 46 -7.43 2.85 17.19
C ARG A 46 -6.06 3.06 16.56
N ALA A 47 -5.98 3.20 15.23
CA ALA A 47 -4.75 3.52 14.55
C ALA A 47 -4.14 4.84 15.05
N LEU A 48 -4.94 5.89 15.14
CA LEU A 48 -4.51 7.18 15.70
C LEU A 48 -4.06 7.07 17.16
N GLU A 49 -4.80 6.35 18.01
CA GLU A 49 -4.41 6.09 19.41
C GLU A 49 -3.06 5.38 19.53
N LEU A 50 -2.71 4.53 18.57
CA LEU A 50 -1.43 3.82 18.49
C LEU A 50 -0.32 4.66 17.84
N GLY A 51 -0.62 5.88 17.38
CA GLY A 51 0.31 6.78 16.68
C GLY A 51 0.51 6.46 15.21
N ILE A 52 -0.35 5.65 14.58
CA ILE A 52 -0.40 5.50 13.13
C ILE A 52 -1.07 6.74 12.56
N THR A 53 -0.29 7.55 11.84
CA THR A 53 -0.75 8.82 11.26
C THR A 53 -0.88 8.78 9.75
N THR A 54 -0.47 7.69 9.10
CA THR A 54 -0.48 7.54 7.64
C THR A 54 -1.61 6.60 7.21
N PHE A 55 -2.49 7.09 6.32
CA PHE A 55 -3.68 6.40 5.83
C PHE A 55 -3.65 6.30 4.31
N ASP A 56 -3.71 5.07 3.77
CA ASP A 56 -3.68 4.81 2.33
C ASP A 56 -5.03 4.31 1.83
N THR A 57 -5.65 5.05 0.94
CA THR A 57 -6.89 4.69 0.25
C THR A 57 -6.74 4.76 -1.27
N ALA A 58 -7.82 4.71 -2.04
CA ALA A 58 -7.87 4.92 -3.48
C ALA A 58 -9.28 5.29 -3.93
N ASN A 59 -9.39 6.03 -5.05
CA ASN A 59 -10.68 6.40 -5.63
C ASN A 59 -11.56 5.19 -5.94
N VAL A 60 -10.95 4.06 -6.35
CA VAL A 60 -11.66 2.85 -6.77
C VAL A 60 -12.10 1.96 -5.59
N TYR A 61 -11.55 2.14 -4.38
CA TYR A 61 -11.92 1.28 -3.25
C TYR A 61 -13.37 1.46 -2.86
N SER A 62 -14.15 0.37 -2.99
CA SER A 62 -15.61 0.36 -2.85
C SER A 62 -16.27 1.56 -3.57
N ASN A 63 -15.80 1.82 -4.79
CA ASN A 63 -16.27 2.90 -5.66
C ASN A 63 -16.35 4.27 -4.97
N GLY A 64 -15.25 4.65 -4.26
CA GLY A 64 -15.10 5.93 -3.58
C GLY A 64 -15.58 5.96 -2.13
N SER A 65 -16.37 4.98 -1.66
CA SER A 65 -16.86 5.00 -0.27
C SER A 65 -15.75 4.84 0.77
N SER A 66 -14.61 4.23 0.41
CA SER A 66 -13.44 4.21 1.28
C SER A 66 -12.92 5.61 1.58
N GLU A 67 -12.77 6.45 0.56
CA GLU A 67 -12.36 7.85 0.75
C GLU A 67 -13.38 8.64 1.59
N GLU A 68 -14.70 8.42 1.37
CA GLU A 68 -15.77 9.07 2.13
C GLU A 68 -15.70 8.71 3.62
N ILE A 69 -15.52 7.42 3.95
CA ILE A 69 -15.43 6.94 5.34
C ILE A 69 -14.15 7.44 6.02
N VAL A 70 -13.01 7.32 5.34
CA VAL A 70 -11.72 7.78 5.88
C VAL A 70 -11.74 9.27 6.12
N GLY A 71 -12.25 10.07 5.18
CA GLY A 71 -12.35 11.50 5.30
C GLY A 71 -13.17 11.93 6.53
N ARG A 72 -14.40 11.42 6.68
CA ARG A 72 -15.26 11.74 7.83
C ARG A 72 -14.66 11.28 9.16
N ALA A 73 -14.00 10.11 9.19
CA ALA A 73 -13.40 9.62 10.42
C ALA A 73 -12.18 10.46 10.83
N LEU A 74 -11.33 10.86 9.88
CA LEU A 74 -10.17 11.70 10.17
C LEU A 74 -10.57 13.13 10.57
N ASP A 75 -11.59 13.71 9.94
CA ASP A 75 -12.14 15.02 10.32
C ASP A 75 -12.66 15.05 11.78
N GLU A 76 -13.22 13.93 12.26
CA GLU A 76 -13.68 13.83 13.65
C GLU A 76 -12.56 13.51 14.65
N PHE A 77 -11.58 12.68 14.27
CA PHE A 77 -10.65 12.08 15.25
C PHE A 77 -9.25 12.71 15.26
N ALA A 78 -8.91 13.54 14.28
CA ALA A 78 -7.58 14.14 14.16
C ALA A 78 -7.63 15.54 13.57
N THR A 79 -6.57 16.30 13.79
CA THR A 79 -6.32 17.54 13.05
C THR A 79 -5.72 17.19 11.69
N ARG A 80 -6.12 17.88 10.62
CA ARG A 80 -5.69 17.57 9.25
C ARG A 80 -4.16 17.52 9.09
N GLU A 81 -3.47 18.42 9.75
CA GLU A 81 -2.01 18.57 9.70
C GLU A 81 -1.26 17.47 10.45
N GLU A 82 -1.94 16.71 11.31
CA GLU A 82 -1.34 15.61 12.08
C GLU A 82 -1.38 14.28 11.35
N VAL A 83 -2.07 14.21 10.20
CA VAL A 83 -2.26 12.98 9.44
C VAL A 83 -1.74 13.12 8.01
N VAL A 84 -1.25 12.00 7.48
CA VAL A 84 -0.84 11.84 6.09
C VAL A 84 -1.91 11.03 5.36
N ILE A 85 -2.55 11.64 4.37
CA ILE A 85 -3.58 11.02 3.54
C ILE A 85 -2.99 10.72 2.17
N ALA A 86 -2.93 9.43 1.82
CA ALA A 86 -2.56 8.96 0.50
C ALA A 86 -3.79 8.42 -0.24
N THR A 87 -3.97 8.82 -1.49
CA THR A 87 -4.98 8.23 -2.38
C THR A 87 -4.42 7.98 -3.77
N LYS A 88 -5.19 7.30 -4.64
CA LYS A 88 -4.70 6.79 -5.93
C LYS A 88 -5.70 7.02 -7.05
N VAL A 89 -5.17 7.07 -8.29
CA VAL A 89 -5.93 7.21 -9.54
C VAL A 89 -5.49 6.16 -10.55
N HIS A 90 -6.41 5.57 -11.25
CA HIS A 90 -6.30 4.74 -12.46
C HIS A 90 -7.61 4.00 -12.72
N GLY A 91 -8.19 3.37 -11.70
CA GLY A 91 -9.39 2.55 -11.83
C GLY A 91 -10.57 3.31 -12.47
N ALA A 92 -11.41 2.60 -13.23
CA ALA A 92 -12.59 3.20 -13.82
C ALA A 92 -13.62 3.58 -12.73
N MET A 93 -14.00 4.86 -12.70
CA MET A 93 -14.98 5.41 -11.76
C MET A 93 -16.36 5.62 -12.40
N ARG A 94 -16.44 5.51 -13.72
CA ARG A 94 -17.67 5.53 -14.50
C ARG A 94 -17.52 4.69 -15.78
N PRO A 95 -18.60 4.17 -16.34
CA PRO A 95 -18.56 3.47 -17.62
C PRO A 95 -18.26 4.44 -18.77
N GLY A 96 -17.81 3.87 -19.90
CA GLY A 96 -17.60 4.60 -21.15
C GLY A 96 -16.22 5.28 -21.28
N PRO A 97 -16.03 6.05 -22.35
CA PRO A 97 -14.77 6.71 -22.66
C PRO A 97 -14.32 7.66 -21.54
N ASN A 98 -13.00 7.72 -21.31
CA ASN A 98 -12.36 8.57 -20.30
C ASN A 98 -12.83 8.30 -18.85
N GLY A 99 -13.48 7.18 -18.58
CA GLY A 99 -13.94 6.83 -17.24
C GLY A 99 -12.87 6.26 -16.32
N GLY A 100 -11.66 5.98 -16.82
CA GLY A 100 -10.51 5.42 -16.10
C GLY A 100 -9.21 5.66 -16.84
N GLY A 101 -8.10 5.14 -16.31
CA GLY A 101 -6.76 5.28 -16.86
C GLY A 101 -5.98 6.46 -16.30
N LEU A 102 -4.92 6.87 -17.02
CA LEU A 102 -4.00 7.92 -16.59
C LEU A 102 -3.94 9.11 -17.55
N SER A 103 -4.96 9.30 -18.37
CA SER A 103 -5.06 10.52 -19.16
C SER A 103 -5.12 11.77 -18.28
N ARG A 104 -4.58 12.87 -18.76
CA ARG A 104 -4.64 14.17 -18.08
C ARG A 104 -6.05 14.51 -17.60
N GLY A 105 -7.05 14.32 -18.47
CA GLY A 105 -8.44 14.60 -18.13
C GLY A 105 -8.93 13.79 -16.94
N HIS A 106 -8.65 12.48 -16.93
CA HIS A 106 -9.06 11.60 -15.83
C HIS A 106 -8.31 11.91 -14.53
N ILE A 107 -7.00 12.15 -14.56
CA ILE A 107 -6.21 12.54 -13.38
C ILE A 107 -6.78 13.79 -12.72
N MET A 108 -7.05 14.84 -13.49
CA MET A 108 -7.56 16.12 -12.97
C MET A 108 -9.00 15.99 -12.44
N GLU A 109 -9.86 15.22 -13.12
CA GLU A 109 -11.21 14.93 -12.66
C GLU A 109 -11.19 14.15 -11.32
N GLN A 110 -10.31 13.15 -11.24
CA GLN A 110 -10.29 12.26 -10.08
C GLN A 110 -9.65 12.86 -8.85
N ILE A 111 -8.64 13.72 -8.96
CA ILE A 111 -8.14 14.42 -7.76
C ILE A 111 -9.24 15.30 -7.15
N ASP A 112 -10.00 16.03 -7.97
CA ASP A 112 -11.10 16.86 -7.48
C ASP A 112 -12.22 16.02 -6.85
N ALA A 113 -12.51 14.87 -7.42
CA ALA A 113 -13.49 13.94 -6.86
C ALA A 113 -13.01 13.32 -5.54
N SER A 114 -11.73 12.93 -5.46
CA SER A 114 -11.12 12.37 -4.24
C SER A 114 -11.11 13.39 -3.10
N LEU A 115 -10.73 14.64 -3.37
CA LEU A 115 -10.75 15.71 -2.36
C LEU A 115 -12.16 15.95 -1.81
N ARG A 116 -13.19 15.95 -2.68
CA ARG A 116 -14.59 16.06 -2.23
C ARG A 116 -15.02 14.89 -1.35
N ARG A 117 -14.65 13.64 -1.70
CA ARG A 117 -14.96 12.45 -0.90
C ARG A 117 -14.23 12.43 0.43
N LEU A 118 -12.97 12.82 0.43
CA LEU A 118 -12.14 12.93 1.63
C LEU A 118 -12.51 14.14 2.53
N GLY A 119 -13.23 15.14 1.99
CA GLY A 119 -13.59 16.35 2.75
C GLY A 119 -12.38 17.25 3.06
N THR A 120 -11.37 17.29 2.18
CA THR A 120 -10.12 18.06 2.39
C THR A 120 -9.72 18.81 1.13
N ASP A 121 -8.92 19.87 1.27
CA ASP A 121 -8.43 20.67 0.15
C ASP A 121 -7.18 20.08 -0.50
N TYR A 122 -6.48 19.17 0.16
CA TYR A 122 -5.28 18.53 -0.36
C TYR A 122 -5.10 17.10 0.20
N VAL A 123 -4.39 16.27 -0.57
CA VAL A 123 -3.80 15.03 -0.07
C VAL A 123 -2.28 15.19 0.08
N ASP A 124 -1.68 14.42 0.98
CA ASP A 124 -0.23 14.47 1.18
C ASP A 124 0.49 13.70 0.07
N LEU A 125 -0.07 12.55 -0.34
CA LEU A 125 0.49 11.71 -1.38
C LEU A 125 -0.60 11.31 -2.39
N TYR A 126 -0.42 11.71 -3.66
CA TYR A 126 -1.27 11.27 -4.76
C TYR A 126 -0.54 10.29 -5.65
N GLN A 127 -1.09 9.09 -5.85
CA GLN A 127 -0.38 8.00 -6.50
C GLN A 127 -1.06 7.56 -7.80
N ILE A 128 -0.29 7.26 -8.85
CA ILE A 128 -0.80 6.43 -9.93
C ILE A 128 -0.91 4.98 -9.43
N HIS A 129 -2.10 4.37 -9.59
CA HIS A 129 -2.40 3.06 -9.01
C HIS A 129 -1.83 1.90 -9.82
N ARG A 130 -1.68 2.09 -11.14
CA ARG A 130 -1.12 1.15 -12.12
C ARG A 130 -0.50 1.93 -13.27
N TRP A 131 0.37 1.28 -14.02
CA TRP A 131 0.81 1.79 -15.33
C TRP A 131 -0.35 1.74 -16.35
N ASP A 132 -0.50 2.78 -17.18
CA ASP A 132 -1.46 2.77 -18.30
C ASP A 132 -0.69 2.78 -19.64
N PRO A 133 -0.59 1.64 -20.34
CA PRO A 133 0.15 1.56 -21.59
C PRO A 133 -0.51 2.32 -22.76
N ARG A 134 -1.72 2.84 -22.57
CA ARG A 134 -2.48 3.57 -23.60
C ARG A 134 -2.22 5.07 -23.58
N VAL A 135 -1.55 5.57 -22.52
CA VAL A 135 -1.29 6.99 -22.32
C VAL A 135 0.22 7.21 -22.32
N PRO A 136 0.75 8.17 -23.13
CA PRO A 136 2.15 8.56 -23.02
C PRO A 136 2.52 8.95 -21.59
N ILE A 137 3.66 8.47 -21.11
CA ILE A 137 4.05 8.72 -19.71
C ILE A 137 4.28 10.20 -19.43
N GLU A 138 4.71 10.95 -20.43
CA GLU A 138 4.92 12.41 -20.36
C GLU A 138 3.60 13.12 -20.03
N GLU A 139 2.47 12.73 -20.65
CA GLU A 139 1.15 13.29 -20.34
C GLU A 139 0.74 13.01 -18.91
N THR A 140 0.97 11.76 -18.46
CA THR A 140 0.69 11.37 -17.06
C THR A 140 1.55 12.18 -16.08
N MET A 141 2.86 12.31 -16.34
CA MET A 141 3.78 13.02 -15.45
C MET A 141 3.50 14.52 -15.41
N GLU A 142 3.16 15.13 -16.55
CA GLU A 142 2.73 16.53 -16.61
C GLU A 142 1.45 16.76 -15.79
N ALA A 143 0.45 15.89 -15.94
CA ALA A 143 -0.80 15.98 -15.18
C ALA A 143 -0.56 15.85 -13.65
N MET A 144 0.28 14.90 -13.22
CA MET A 144 0.65 14.73 -11.83
C MET A 144 1.44 15.94 -11.28
N HIS A 145 2.34 16.51 -12.09
CA HIS A 145 3.02 17.75 -11.75
C HIS A 145 2.04 18.91 -11.55
N ASP A 146 1.07 19.07 -12.43
CA ASP A 146 0.06 20.13 -12.33
C ASP A 146 -0.84 19.96 -11.09
N VAL A 147 -1.14 18.73 -10.68
CA VAL A 147 -1.84 18.45 -9.41
C VAL A 147 -1.03 18.98 -8.23
N VAL A 148 0.30 18.77 -8.21
CA VAL A 148 1.17 19.34 -7.17
C VAL A 148 1.22 20.85 -7.24
N LYS A 149 1.40 21.43 -8.43
CA LYS A 149 1.48 22.88 -8.64
C LYS A 149 0.17 23.59 -8.24
N SER A 150 -0.97 22.95 -8.41
CA SER A 150 -2.26 23.48 -7.97
C SER A 150 -2.49 23.38 -6.46
N GLY A 151 -1.55 22.74 -5.70
CA GLY A 151 -1.65 22.56 -4.27
C GLY A 151 -2.59 21.44 -3.81
N LYS A 152 -3.18 20.67 -4.73
CA LYS A 152 -4.11 19.58 -4.44
C LYS A 152 -3.42 18.31 -3.92
N ALA A 153 -2.14 18.14 -4.22
CA ALA A 153 -1.26 17.13 -3.61
C ALA A 153 0.05 17.75 -3.17
N ARG A 154 0.63 17.27 -2.07
CA ARG A 154 1.95 17.72 -1.61
C ARG A 154 3.06 16.95 -2.32
N TYR A 155 2.89 15.64 -2.46
CA TYR A 155 3.81 14.71 -3.10
C TYR A 155 3.06 13.79 -4.05
N ILE A 156 3.79 13.20 -4.99
CA ILE A 156 3.26 12.18 -5.90
C ILE A 156 4.05 10.90 -5.80
N GLY A 157 3.37 9.76 -6.06
CA GLY A 157 3.93 8.43 -6.03
C GLY A 157 3.40 7.54 -7.13
N ALA A 158 3.97 6.35 -7.22
CA ALA A 158 3.55 5.32 -8.17
C ALA A 158 3.25 4.00 -7.46
N SER A 159 2.49 3.11 -8.11
CA SER A 159 2.19 1.78 -7.59
C SER A 159 2.22 0.73 -8.68
N SER A 160 2.77 -0.44 -8.36
CA SER A 160 2.61 -1.69 -9.12
C SER A 160 2.90 -1.57 -10.61
N MET A 161 4.18 -1.50 -10.95
CA MET A 161 4.70 -1.45 -12.32
C MET A 161 6.13 -2.01 -12.36
N PHE A 162 6.63 -2.30 -13.55
CA PHE A 162 8.01 -2.74 -13.72
C PHE A 162 9.02 -1.62 -13.45
N ALA A 163 10.23 -1.97 -13.00
CA ALA A 163 11.28 -1.00 -12.71
C ALA A 163 11.63 -0.12 -13.94
N TRP A 164 11.63 -0.69 -15.16
CA TRP A 164 11.87 0.09 -16.38
C TRP A 164 10.77 1.13 -16.64
N GLN A 165 9.50 0.83 -16.31
CA GLN A 165 8.39 1.77 -16.44
C GLN A 165 8.55 2.93 -15.44
N PHE A 166 8.89 2.60 -14.20
CA PHE A 166 9.14 3.60 -13.17
C PHE A 166 10.35 4.48 -13.52
N ALA A 167 11.45 3.88 -13.99
CA ALA A 167 12.62 4.63 -14.46
C ALA A 167 12.28 5.55 -15.63
N THR A 168 11.44 5.10 -16.57
CA THR A 168 10.97 5.93 -17.69
C THR A 168 10.14 7.12 -17.20
N ALA A 169 9.27 6.92 -16.21
CA ALA A 169 8.48 8.01 -15.61
C ALA A 169 9.38 9.05 -14.92
N GLN A 170 10.36 8.60 -14.11
CA GLN A 170 11.33 9.48 -13.46
C GLN A 170 12.18 10.26 -14.47
N HIS A 171 12.61 9.58 -15.54
CA HIS A 171 13.35 10.23 -16.63
C HIS A 171 12.52 11.30 -17.37
N ALA A 172 11.25 11.01 -17.64
CA ALA A 172 10.33 11.99 -18.24
C ALA A 172 10.16 13.22 -17.33
N ALA A 173 10.09 13.02 -16.00
CA ALA A 173 10.06 14.12 -15.06
C ALA A 173 11.34 14.97 -15.10
N ASP A 174 12.51 14.34 -15.12
CA ASP A 174 13.80 15.04 -15.15
C ASP A 174 13.98 15.85 -16.44
N LEU A 175 13.65 15.26 -17.60
CA LEU A 175 13.78 15.93 -18.90
C LEU A 175 12.90 17.17 -19.04
N ASN A 176 11.71 17.14 -18.44
CA ASN A 176 10.72 18.19 -18.61
C ASN A 176 10.60 19.12 -17.37
N GLY A 177 11.40 18.91 -16.33
CA GLY A 177 11.34 19.69 -15.09
C GLY A 177 10.04 19.46 -14.31
N PHE A 178 9.44 18.28 -14.42
CA PHE A 178 8.25 17.91 -13.68
C PHE A 178 8.59 17.39 -12.27
N THR A 179 7.59 17.33 -11.41
CA THR A 179 7.72 16.71 -10.08
C THR A 179 7.99 15.22 -10.22
N ARG A 180 9.01 14.71 -9.53
CA ARG A 180 9.35 13.28 -9.49
C ARG A 180 8.42 12.54 -8.52
N PHE A 181 8.22 11.25 -8.75
CA PHE A 181 7.66 10.37 -7.73
C PHE A 181 8.61 10.22 -6.55
N VAL A 182 8.08 10.34 -5.33
CA VAL A 182 8.84 10.15 -4.09
C VAL A 182 8.62 8.77 -3.46
N SER A 183 7.62 8.03 -3.94
CA SER A 183 7.30 6.70 -3.42
C SER A 183 6.95 5.70 -4.51
N MET A 184 7.24 4.43 -4.22
CA MET A 184 6.75 3.25 -4.93
C MET A 184 5.92 2.40 -3.96
N GLN A 185 4.69 2.06 -4.35
CA GLN A 185 3.84 1.14 -3.60
C GLN A 185 3.75 -0.18 -4.35
N ASP A 186 4.42 -1.22 -3.86
CA ASP A 186 4.59 -2.49 -4.56
C ASP A 186 4.04 -3.70 -3.79
N HIS A 187 3.97 -4.86 -4.46
CA HIS A 187 3.60 -6.13 -3.86
C HIS A 187 4.83 -6.79 -3.25
N TYR A 188 4.98 -6.71 -1.93
CA TYR A 188 6.16 -7.25 -1.30
C TYR A 188 5.87 -7.92 0.05
N ASN A 189 6.35 -9.15 0.20
CA ASN A 189 6.27 -9.95 1.41
C ASN A 189 7.20 -11.18 1.28
N LEU A 190 7.30 -12.00 2.33
CA LEU A 190 8.18 -13.19 2.37
C LEU A 190 7.96 -14.22 1.26
N ILE A 191 6.76 -14.29 0.66
CA ILE A 191 6.43 -15.19 -0.44
C ILE A 191 6.26 -14.49 -1.79
N ASN A 192 6.57 -13.19 -1.88
CA ASN A 192 6.68 -12.43 -3.12
C ASN A 192 7.78 -11.38 -2.99
N ARG A 193 8.98 -11.70 -3.48
CA ARG A 193 10.20 -10.90 -3.32
C ARG A 193 10.79 -10.44 -4.67
N GLU A 194 9.98 -10.45 -5.72
CA GLU A 194 10.45 -10.17 -7.08
C GLU A 194 10.91 -8.71 -7.27
N GLU A 195 10.42 -7.79 -6.43
CA GLU A 195 10.82 -6.38 -6.43
C GLU A 195 12.28 -6.17 -5.98
N GLU A 196 12.87 -7.12 -5.27
CA GLU A 196 14.29 -7.09 -4.87
C GLU A 196 15.26 -7.18 -6.05
N ARG A 197 14.79 -7.62 -7.22
CA ARG A 197 15.66 -7.77 -8.41
C ARG A 197 16.09 -6.42 -8.98
N GLU A 198 15.13 -5.49 -9.13
CA GLU A 198 15.38 -4.21 -9.80
C GLU A 198 14.67 -3.03 -9.14
N MET A 199 13.38 -3.15 -8.75
CA MET A 199 12.62 -2.03 -8.23
C MET A 199 13.20 -1.50 -6.91
N HIS A 200 13.44 -2.37 -5.93
CA HIS A 200 13.99 -1.94 -4.64
C HIS A 200 15.40 -1.35 -4.76
N PRO A 201 16.37 -1.98 -5.46
CA PRO A 201 17.67 -1.35 -5.72
C PRO A 201 17.55 0.01 -6.42
N PHE A 202 16.66 0.14 -7.39
CA PHE A 202 16.41 1.40 -8.08
C PHE A 202 15.81 2.45 -7.12
N CYS A 203 14.84 2.07 -6.27
CA CYS A 203 14.26 2.98 -5.29
C CYS A 203 15.31 3.49 -4.29
N VAL A 204 16.19 2.61 -3.79
CA VAL A 204 17.29 2.99 -2.89
C VAL A 204 18.25 3.96 -3.58
N ASP A 205 18.68 3.67 -4.80
CA ASP A 205 19.58 4.54 -5.60
C ASP A 205 18.98 5.93 -5.83
N GLN A 206 17.67 5.97 -6.13
CA GLN A 206 16.97 7.22 -6.44
C GLN A 206 16.39 7.95 -5.23
N GLY A 207 16.56 7.42 -4.01
CA GLY A 207 15.99 7.99 -2.79
C GLY A 207 14.46 7.97 -2.74
N VAL A 208 13.84 6.96 -3.36
CA VAL A 208 12.38 6.75 -3.38
C VAL A 208 12.00 5.81 -2.24
N GLY A 209 10.99 6.17 -1.44
CA GLY A 209 10.50 5.33 -0.36
C GLY A 209 9.56 4.23 -0.86
N VAL A 210 9.69 3.02 -0.32
CA VAL A 210 8.83 1.90 -0.68
C VAL A 210 7.74 1.70 0.36
N LEU A 211 6.50 1.51 -0.12
CA LEU A 211 5.29 1.28 0.67
C LEU A 211 4.67 -0.07 0.29
N PRO A 212 5.15 -1.20 0.85
CA PRO A 212 4.66 -2.52 0.46
C PRO A 212 3.18 -2.75 0.76
N TRP A 213 2.39 -3.16 -0.25
CA TRP A 213 1.05 -3.66 -0.02
C TRP A 213 1.04 -5.19 0.12
N SER A 214 0.06 -5.72 0.86
CA SER A 214 -0.05 -7.14 1.23
C SER A 214 1.19 -7.70 1.94
N PRO A 215 1.77 -7.01 2.92
CA PRO A 215 2.98 -7.47 3.62
C PRO A 215 2.79 -8.80 4.36
N LEU A 216 1.56 -9.18 4.67
CA LEU A 216 1.17 -10.44 5.31
C LEU A 216 0.60 -11.47 4.31
N ALA A 217 0.85 -11.28 3.00
CA ALA A 217 0.36 -12.16 1.93
C ALA A 217 -1.14 -12.51 2.08
N ARG A 218 -1.98 -11.49 2.35
CA ARG A 218 -3.43 -11.63 2.58
C ARG A 218 -3.79 -12.66 3.66
N GLY A 219 -2.90 -12.81 4.64
CA GLY A 219 -3.07 -13.68 5.80
C GLY A 219 -2.47 -15.09 5.62
N LYS A 220 -1.85 -15.43 4.49
CA LYS A 220 -1.14 -16.71 4.32
C LYS A 220 0.06 -16.86 5.28
N LEU A 221 0.68 -15.76 5.66
CA LEU A 221 1.81 -15.73 6.61
C LEU A 221 1.39 -15.61 8.10
N THR A 222 0.07 -15.55 8.38
CA THR A 222 -0.41 -15.29 9.75
C THR A 222 -1.14 -16.47 10.40
N ARG A 223 -1.37 -17.55 9.65
CA ARG A 223 -2.13 -18.73 10.08
C ARG A 223 -1.61 -19.98 9.39
N ASP A 224 -2.13 -21.14 9.74
CA ASP A 224 -1.82 -22.37 9.04
C ASP A 224 -2.23 -22.28 7.57
N TRP A 225 -1.42 -22.84 6.70
CA TRP A 225 -1.54 -22.66 5.25
C TRP A 225 -2.91 -23.02 4.69
N ASP A 226 -3.50 -24.12 5.21
CA ASP A 226 -4.80 -24.64 4.77
C ASP A 226 -6.00 -23.96 5.47
N ALA A 227 -5.73 -23.08 6.44
CA ALA A 227 -6.79 -22.39 7.16
C ALA A 227 -7.46 -21.33 6.27
N THR A 228 -8.80 -21.36 6.24
CA THR A 228 -9.60 -20.41 5.47
C THR A 228 -10.18 -19.31 6.36
N SER A 229 -10.47 -18.17 5.79
CA SER A 229 -11.20 -17.06 6.41
C SER A 229 -12.34 -16.61 5.49
N SER A 230 -13.30 -15.88 6.03
CA SER A 230 -14.38 -15.29 5.23
C SER A 230 -13.85 -14.48 4.04
N ARG A 231 -12.77 -13.70 4.24
CA ARG A 231 -12.11 -12.94 3.18
C ARG A 231 -11.44 -13.86 2.14
N SER A 232 -10.66 -14.87 2.57
CA SER A 232 -9.95 -15.74 1.62
C SER A 232 -10.89 -16.56 0.74
N ALA A 233 -12.12 -16.80 1.17
CA ALA A 233 -13.13 -17.49 0.38
C ALA A 233 -13.64 -16.64 -0.79
N THR A 234 -13.69 -15.31 -0.65
CA THR A 234 -14.30 -14.38 -1.62
C THR A 234 -13.28 -13.47 -2.32
N ASP A 235 -12.00 -13.49 -1.92
CA ASP A 235 -10.93 -12.67 -2.51
C ASP A 235 -10.35 -13.34 -3.76
N GLU A 236 -11.05 -13.20 -4.91
CA GLU A 236 -10.61 -13.77 -6.19
C GLU A 236 -9.24 -13.22 -6.62
N PHE A 237 -8.98 -11.93 -6.43
CA PHE A 237 -7.68 -11.35 -6.74
C PHE A 237 -6.57 -11.97 -5.89
N GLY A 238 -6.80 -12.23 -4.61
CA GLY A 238 -5.83 -12.91 -3.75
C GLY A 238 -5.47 -14.32 -4.23
N LYS A 239 -6.42 -15.04 -4.83
CA LYS A 239 -6.16 -16.39 -5.39
C LYS A 239 -5.20 -16.34 -6.58
N THR A 240 -5.23 -15.29 -7.39
CA THR A 240 -4.32 -15.15 -8.55
C THR A 240 -2.88 -14.85 -8.16
N LEU A 241 -2.66 -14.22 -7.01
CA LEU A 241 -1.34 -13.78 -6.58
C LEU A 241 -0.41 -14.91 -6.11
N TYR A 242 -0.97 -16.00 -5.54
CA TYR A 242 -0.22 -17.03 -4.82
C TYR A 242 -0.50 -18.45 -5.33
N SER A 243 -0.84 -18.62 -6.60
CA SER A 243 -1.18 -19.93 -7.18
C SER A 243 0.00 -20.67 -7.81
N GLN A 244 1.17 -20.01 -7.99
CA GLN A 244 2.27 -20.54 -8.80
C GLN A 244 3.37 -21.27 -8.01
N SER A 245 3.49 -21.01 -6.71
CA SER A 245 4.62 -21.42 -5.86
C SER A 245 4.22 -22.07 -4.53
N GLU A 246 3.04 -22.69 -4.49
CA GLU A 246 2.42 -23.16 -3.23
C GLU A 246 3.34 -23.99 -2.34
N ALA A 247 4.13 -24.89 -2.90
CA ALA A 247 4.99 -25.79 -2.11
C ALA A 247 6.17 -25.07 -1.43
N SER A 248 6.75 -24.05 -2.08
CA SER A 248 7.79 -23.20 -1.47
C SER A 248 7.18 -22.20 -0.50
N ASP A 249 6.05 -21.60 -0.86
CA ASP A 249 5.36 -20.62 -0.03
C ASP A 249 4.91 -21.22 1.30
N ARG A 250 4.45 -22.49 1.28
CA ARG A 250 4.12 -23.23 2.51
C ARG A 250 5.35 -23.36 3.41
N ARG A 251 6.53 -23.71 2.89
CA ARG A 251 7.76 -23.82 3.69
C ARG A 251 8.18 -22.47 4.30
N VAL A 252 8.00 -21.38 3.56
CA VAL A 252 8.24 -20.03 4.10
C VAL A 252 7.25 -19.73 5.24
N ALA A 253 5.97 -20.07 5.07
CA ALA A 253 4.96 -19.89 6.15
C ALA A 253 5.26 -20.75 7.38
N ASP A 254 5.80 -21.96 7.19
CA ASP A 254 6.24 -22.85 8.28
C ASP A 254 7.46 -22.27 9.01
N ALA A 255 8.41 -21.65 8.28
CA ALA A 255 9.53 -20.91 8.87
C ALA A 255 9.05 -19.72 9.71
N VAL A 256 8.08 -18.95 9.23
CA VAL A 256 7.44 -17.87 10.01
C VAL A 256 6.81 -18.43 11.28
N ALA A 257 6.12 -19.57 11.21
CA ALA A 257 5.52 -20.22 12.38
C ALA A 257 6.59 -20.61 13.41
N SER A 258 7.71 -21.20 12.96
CA SER A 258 8.81 -21.64 13.84
C SER A 258 9.47 -20.48 14.57
N VAL A 259 9.75 -19.36 13.86
CA VAL A 259 10.31 -18.14 14.48
C VAL A 259 9.32 -17.54 15.47
N ALA A 260 8.04 -17.47 15.10
CA ALA A 260 6.98 -16.92 15.95
C ALA A 260 6.82 -17.72 17.25
N GLU A 261 6.84 -19.06 17.17
CA GLU A 261 6.79 -19.95 18.32
C GLU A 261 8.02 -19.79 19.23
N ALA A 262 9.21 -19.76 18.65
CA ALA A 262 10.44 -19.57 19.41
C ALA A 262 10.50 -18.24 20.16
N ARG A 263 9.92 -17.18 19.58
CA ARG A 263 9.80 -15.85 20.17
C ARG A 263 8.60 -15.67 21.10
N GLY A 264 7.62 -16.54 21.04
CA GLY A 264 6.37 -16.39 21.78
C GLY A 264 5.50 -15.22 21.29
N VAL A 265 5.58 -14.88 19.99
CA VAL A 265 4.84 -13.77 19.38
C VAL A 265 3.94 -14.27 18.24
N PRO A 266 2.90 -13.51 17.83
CA PRO A 266 2.10 -13.84 16.64
C PRO A 266 2.93 -13.90 15.35
N ARG A 267 2.59 -14.83 14.45
CA ARG A 267 3.21 -14.94 13.10
C ARG A 267 3.15 -13.63 12.32
N ALA A 268 2.07 -12.87 12.48
CA ALA A 268 1.90 -11.57 11.85
C ALA A 268 3.02 -10.59 12.23
N GLN A 269 3.46 -10.59 13.49
CA GLN A 269 4.55 -9.72 13.93
C GLN A 269 5.87 -10.11 13.28
N VAL A 270 6.19 -11.39 13.17
CA VAL A 270 7.43 -11.88 12.51
C VAL A 270 7.43 -11.51 11.02
N ALA A 271 6.35 -11.83 10.31
CA ALA A 271 6.26 -11.56 8.87
C ALA A 271 6.32 -10.06 8.56
N LEU A 272 5.69 -9.23 9.37
CA LEU A 272 5.68 -7.79 9.18
C LEU A 272 7.02 -7.15 9.60
N ALA A 273 7.65 -7.63 10.67
CA ALA A 273 8.98 -7.21 11.09
C ALA A 273 10.01 -7.45 9.99
N TRP A 274 9.95 -8.59 9.32
CA TRP A 274 10.80 -8.88 8.18
C TRP A 274 10.65 -7.85 7.05
N VAL A 275 9.42 -7.49 6.69
CA VAL A 275 9.16 -6.48 5.66
C VAL A 275 9.67 -5.11 6.10
N ALA A 276 9.39 -4.71 7.34
CA ALA A 276 9.75 -3.39 7.87
C ALA A 276 11.28 -3.18 7.96
N GLN A 277 12.06 -4.25 8.10
CA GLN A 277 13.52 -4.19 8.21
C GLN A 277 14.24 -4.18 6.84
N GLN A 278 13.50 -4.24 5.72
CA GLN A 278 14.15 -4.20 4.41
C GLN A 278 14.61 -2.78 4.07
N PRO A 279 15.84 -2.61 3.52
CA PRO A 279 16.46 -1.29 3.34
C PRO A 279 15.66 -0.30 2.48
N ALA A 280 14.87 -0.77 1.52
CA ALA A 280 14.05 0.07 0.66
C ALA A 280 12.73 0.51 1.32
N VAL A 281 12.26 -0.23 2.34
CA VAL A 281 10.93 -0.07 2.91
C VAL A 281 10.88 1.11 3.88
N SER A 282 9.99 2.06 3.58
CA SER A 282 9.68 3.17 4.50
C SER A 282 8.53 2.83 5.44
N SER A 283 7.47 2.18 4.95
CA SER A 283 6.30 1.86 5.78
C SER A 283 5.45 0.78 5.11
N PRO A 284 5.32 -0.43 5.67
CA PRO A 284 4.38 -1.43 5.16
C PRO A 284 2.93 -1.00 5.36
N ILE A 285 2.09 -1.28 4.36
CA ILE A 285 0.65 -0.98 4.38
C ILE A 285 -0.12 -2.17 4.96
N VAL A 286 -0.70 -1.98 6.13
CA VAL A 286 -1.43 -3.02 6.87
C VAL A 286 -2.93 -2.75 6.82
N GLY A 287 -3.69 -3.69 6.26
CA GLY A 287 -5.15 -3.71 6.37
C GLY A 287 -5.59 -4.42 7.65
N ALA A 288 -6.52 -3.83 8.40
CA ALA A 288 -7.02 -4.37 9.65
C ALA A 288 -8.53 -4.63 9.59
N THR A 289 -8.95 -5.83 10.04
CA THR A 289 -10.36 -6.23 10.24
C THR A 289 -10.62 -6.76 11.65
N LYS A 290 -9.60 -6.72 12.52
CA LYS A 290 -9.66 -6.90 13.98
C LYS A 290 -8.74 -5.86 14.60
N LEU A 291 -9.10 -5.32 15.75
CA LEU A 291 -8.28 -4.29 16.43
C LEU A 291 -6.88 -4.83 16.78
N SER A 292 -6.79 -6.10 17.16
CA SER A 292 -5.50 -6.76 17.43
C SER A 292 -4.53 -6.76 16.25
N HIS A 293 -5.02 -6.63 15.00
CA HIS A 293 -4.12 -6.52 13.83
C HIS A 293 -3.32 -5.21 13.86
N LEU A 294 -3.87 -4.14 14.42
CA LEU A 294 -3.17 -2.87 14.60
C LEU A 294 -2.15 -2.95 15.73
N ASP A 295 -2.52 -3.60 16.85
CA ASP A 295 -1.60 -3.82 17.97
C ASP A 295 -0.41 -4.69 17.52
N ASP A 296 -0.66 -5.76 16.76
CA ASP A 296 0.37 -6.61 16.16
C ASP A 296 1.27 -5.84 15.18
N ALA A 297 0.69 -4.96 14.37
CA ALA A 297 1.44 -4.16 13.40
C ALA A 297 2.40 -3.18 14.08
N VAL A 298 1.96 -2.55 15.17
CA VAL A 298 2.81 -1.65 15.97
C VAL A 298 3.90 -2.41 16.71
N ALA A 299 3.60 -3.58 17.25
CA ALA A 299 4.59 -4.44 17.90
C ALA A 299 5.65 -4.97 16.90
N ALA A 300 5.22 -5.25 15.66
CA ALA A 300 6.11 -5.78 14.62
C ALA A 300 7.25 -4.83 14.24
N VAL A 301 6.99 -3.52 14.14
CA VAL A 301 8.03 -2.55 13.77
C VAL A 301 9.03 -2.25 14.90
N GLN A 302 8.78 -2.83 16.07
CA GLN A 302 9.70 -2.80 17.23
C GLN A 302 10.42 -4.14 17.45
N LEU A 303 10.12 -5.16 16.62
CA LEU A 303 10.65 -6.50 16.73
C LEU A 303 11.89 -6.66 15.84
N ASP A 304 13.09 -6.60 16.44
CA ASP A 304 14.33 -6.86 15.73
C ASP A 304 14.52 -8.36 15.50
N LEU A 305 14.61 -8.77 14.23
CA LEU A 305 14.96 -10.14 13.83
C LEU A 305 16.48 -10.28 13.74
N THR A 306 16.99 -11.39 14.26
CA THR A 306 18.42 -11.71 14.16
C THR A 306 18.78 -12.21 12.75
N ASP A 307 20.07 -12.15 12.37
CA ASP A 307 20.57 -12.66 11.10
C ASP A 307 20.20 -14.14 10.87
N GLY A 308 20.21 -14.96 11.92
CA GLY A 308 19.80 -16.36 11.87
C GLY A 308 18.31 -16.54 11.54
N GLU A 309 17.45 -15.71 12.10
CA GLU A 309 16.02 -15.70 11.80
C GLU A 309 15.74 -15.17 10.40
N LEU A 310 16.43 -14.10 9.98
CA LEU A 310 16.34 -13.58 8.61
C LEU A 310 16.75 -14.65 7.58
N ALA A 311 17.82 -15.39 7.84
CA ALA A 311 18.25 -16.49 6.98
C ALA A 311 17.20 -17.61 6.91
N LEU A 312 16.66 -18.04 8.06
CA LEU A 312 15.61 -19.08 8.14
C LEU A 312 14.34 -18.66 7.37
N LEU A 313 13.90 -17.42 7.52
CA LEU A 313 12.70 -16.89 6.87
C LEU A 313 12.82 -16.81 5.35
N THR A 314 14.05 -16.70 4.84
CA THR A 314 14.31 -16.50 3.40
C THR A 314 14.82 -17.73 2.67
N GLU A 315 15.25 -18.76 3.37
CA GLU A 315 15.90 -19.97 2.82
C GLU A 315 15.04 -20.70 1.77
N HIS A 316 13.74 -20.72 1.98
CA HIS A 316 12.81 -21.49 1.14
C HIS A 316 12.14 -20.70 0.03
N TYR A 317 12.46 -19.41 -0.14
CA TYR A 317 11.90 -18.61 -1.21
C TYR A 317 12.40 -19.06 -2.56
N ILE A 318 11.50 -19.27 -3.50
CA ILE A 318 11.81 -19.59 -4.89
C ILE A 318 11.28 -18.46 -5.78
N PRO A 319 12.14 -17.80 -6.57
CA PRO A 319 11.71 -16.77 -7.50
C PRO A 319 10.66 -17.27 -8.50
N HIS A 320 9.70 -16.42 -8.81
CA HIS A 320 8.61 -16.73 -9.73
C HIS A 320 8.27 -15.54 -10.64
N ALA A 321 7.29 -15.67 -11.52
CA ALA A 321 6.85 -14.56 -12.36
C ALA A 321 6.22 -13.46 -11.51
N MET A 322 6.38 -12.20 -11.95
CA MET A 322 5.69 -11.05 -11.35
C MET A 322 4.18 -11.28 -11.33
N ALA A 323 3.53 -10.96 -10.23
CA ALA A 323 2.10 -11.08 -10.06
C ALA A 323 1.51 -9.79 -9.47
N GLY A 324 0.31 -9.40 -9.93
CA GLY A 324 -0.43 -8.27 -9.37
C GLY A 324 -0.51 -7.04 -10.26
N PHE A 325 0.13 -7.06 -11.43
CA PHE A 325 0.02 -5.98 -12.45
C PHE A 325 0.45 -6.47 -13.84
#